data_40477bc5ce16db412bb69e8c31533281
#
_entry.id   40477bc5ce16db412bb69e8c31533281
#
_cell.length_a   1.000
_cell.length_b   1.000
_cell.length_c   1.000
_cell.angle_alpha   90.00
_cell.angle_beta   90.00
_cell.angle_gamma   90.00
#
_symmetry.space_group_name_H-M   'P 1'
#
loop_
_entity.id
_entity.type
_entity.pdbx_description
1 polymer ?
#
loop_
_entity_poly.entity_id
_entity_poly.type
_entity_poly.pdbx_seq_one_letter_code
_entity_poly.pdbx_strand_id
1 'polypeptide(L)'
;MSVDRVIIDTSVWIDYFSGGDLPLSQMVDEIINGGEVCVPGIVLAELIQGAKSEREISIIEDMIETFKFLDMGPGNGGWVEAGRLSHDMKKAGAAVHLADCLIAVLARKNGCRVITRDRHFQALKSMAKIESTTI
;
A
#
# COMPACT_ATOMS: atom_id res chain seq x y z
N MET A 1 -20.88 -12.68 -2.29
CA MET A 1 -20.36 -11.43 -1.70
C MET A 1 -18.89 -11.29 -1.99
N SER A 2 -18.48 -10.13 -2.44
CA SER A 2 -17.06 -9.86 -2.66
C SER A 2 -16.36 -9.59 -1.32
N VAL A 3 -15.13 -10.09 -1.17
CA VAL A 3 -14.29 -9.78 -0.03
C VAL A 3 -13.72 -8.38 -0.20
N ASP A 4 -13.70 -7.59 0.86
CA ASP A 4 -13.05 -6.28 0.85
C ASP A 4 -11.54 -6.50 0.89
N ARG A 5 -10.90 -6.36 -0.27
CA ARG A 5 -9.44 -6.46 -0.40
C ARG A 5 -8.82 -5.10 -0.21
N VAL A 6 -7.82 -5.04 0.65
CA VAL A 6 -7.24 -3.78 1.10
C VAL A 6 -5.73 -3.84 1.03
N ILE A 7 -5.14 -2.80 0.48
CA ILE A 7 -3.70 -2.52 0.63
C ILE A 7 -3.58 -1.40 1.65
N ILE A 8 -2.80 -1.62 2.68
CA ILE A 8 -2.48 -0.60 3.68
C ILE A 8 -1.14 0.02 3.29
N ASP A 9 -1.13 1.32 3.05
CA ASP A 9 0.07 2.04 2.66
C ASP A 9 1.14 2.00 3.76
N THR A 10 2.40 2.09 3.36
CA THR A 10 3.56 2.02 4.26
C THR A 10 3.45 3.00 5.43
N SER A 11 3.02 4.24 5.17
CA SER A 11 2.89 5.25 6.22
C SER A 11 1.93 4.83 7.33
N VAL A 12 0.83 4.17 6.98
CA VAL A 12 -0.15 3.68 7.94
C VAL A 12 0.43 2.53 8.77
N TRP A 13 1.14 1.60 8.12
CA TRP A 13 1.81 0.50 8.81
C TRP A 13 2.85 0.99 9.80
N ILE A 14 3.65 1.99 9.43
CA ILE A 14 4.67 2.57 10.30
C ILE A 14 4.02 3.12 11.56
N ASP A 15 2.95 3.89 11.43
CA ASP A 15 2.23 4.45 12.57
C ASP A 15 1.57 3.37 13.42
N TYR A 16 1.05 2.31 12.77
CA TYR A 16 0.47 1.16 13.47
C TYR A 16 1.52 0.45 14.32
N PHE A 17 2.70 0.18 13.77
CA PHE A 17 3.78 -0.48 14.51
C PHE A 17 4.34 0.37 15.63
N SER A 18 4.35 1.69 15.49
CA SER A 18 4.83 2.58 16.55
C SER A 18 3.92 2.60 17.77
N GLY A 19 2.64 2.27 17.60
CA GLY A 19 1.68 2.17 18.69
C GLY A 19 1.29 3.48 19.33
N GLY A 20 1.71 4.63 18.75
CA GLY A 20 1.47 5.95 19.34
C GLY A 20 0.08 6.56 19.05
N ASP A 21 -0.67 5.96 18.16
CA ASP A 21 -1.99 6.44 17.73
C ASP A 21 -3.02 5.33 17.95
N LEU A 22 -3.69 5.36 19.09
CA LEU A 22 -4.64 4.32 19.46
C LEU A 22 -5.85 4.25 18.51
N PRO A 23 -6.47 5.36 18.11
CA PRO A 23 -7.56 5.33 17.14
C PRO A 23 -7.13 4.68 15.80
N LEU A 24 -5.94 5.00 15.32
CA LEU A 24 -5.39 4.40 14.12
C LEU A 24 -5.20 2.90 14.28
N SER A 25 -4.62 2.47 15.42
CA SER A 25 -4.39 1.05 15.70
C SER A 25 -5.69 0.26 15.73
N GLN A 26 -6.73 0.82 16.33
CA GLN A 26 -8.04 0.19 16.37
C GLN A 26 -8.65 0.06 14.98
N MET A 27 -8.52 1.11 14.16
CA MET A 27 -9.01 1.11 12.78
C MET A 27 -8.30 0.03 11.94
N VAL A 28 -6.99 -0.05 12.06
CA VAL A 28 -6.20 -1.06 11.33
C VAL A 28 -6.58 -2.48 11.79
N ASP A 29 -6.74 -2.69 13.08
CA ASP A 29 -7.18 -3.99 13.62
C ASP A 29 -8.55 -4.38 13.05
N GLU A 30 -9.48 -3.46 12.94
CA GLU A 30 -10.79 -3.72 12.34
C GLU A 30 -10.67 -4.11 10.87
N ILE A 31 -9.81 -3.43 10.13
CA ILE A 31 -9.55 -3.73 8.71
C ILE A 31 -8.95 -5.13 8.58
N ILE A 32 -7.97 -5.47 9.40
CA ILE A 32 -7.33 -6.79 9.40
C ILE A 32 -8.36 -7.88 9.67
N ASN A 33 -9.25 -7.66 10.62
CA ASN A 33 -10.25 -8.67 11.03
C ASN A 33 -11.43 -8.77 10.07
N GLY A 34 -11.75 -7.69 9.35
CA GLY A 34 -12.95 -7.62 8.53
C GLY A 34 -12.74 -7.82 7.03
N GLY A 35 -11.50 -7.85 6.57
CA GLY A 35 -11.20 -7.92 5.14
C GLY A 35 -10.00 -8.79 4.83
N GLU A 36 -9.58 -8.77 3.57
CA GLU A 36 -8.35 -9.43 3.12
C GLU A 36 -7.28 -8.38 2.92
N VAL A 37 -6.27 -8.39 3.78
CA VAL A 37 -5.13 -7.48 3.67
C VAL A 37 -4.12 -8.05 2.68
N CYS A 38 -3.75 -7.23 1.71
CA CYS A 38 -2.78 -7.56 0.69
C CYS A 38 -1.55 -6.67 0.85
N VAL A 39 -0.37 -7.24 0.68
CA VAL A 39 0.89 -6.52 0.88
C VAL A 39 1.72 -6.54 -0.40
N PRO A 40 1.85 -5.39 -1.07
CA PRO A 40 2.77 -5.26 -2.21
C PRO A 40 4.23 -5.40 -1.78
N GLY A 41 5.05 -5.96 -2.66
CA GLY A 41 6.49 -6.09 -2.39
C GLY A 41 7.17 -4.77 -2.04
N ILE A 42 6.76 -3.66 -2.68
CA ILE A 42 7.33 -2.35 -2.39
C ILE A 42 7.00 -1.90 -0.95
N VAL A 43 5.80 -2.20 -0.46
CA VAL A 43 5.43 -1.89 0.93
C VAL A 43 6.28 -2.70 1.90
N LEU A 44 6.44 -3.99 1.64
CA LEU A 44 7.30 -4.85 2.46
C LEU A 44 8.72 -4.30 2.51
N ALA A 45 9.30 -3.96 1.37
CA ALA A 45 10.67 -3.43 1.30
C ALA A 45 10.82 -2.12 2.07
N GLU A 46 9.86 -1.21 1.95
CA GLU A 46 9.88 0.06 2.67
C GLU A 46 9.75 -0.14 4.18
N LEU A 47 8.91 -1.08 4.61
CA LEU A 47 8.77 -1.38 6.04
C LEU A 47 10.07 -1.92 6.64
N ILE A 48 10.73 -2.84 5.94
CA ILE A 48 12.01 -3.39 6.39
C ILE A 48 13.09 -2.31 6.39
N GLN A 49 13.14 -1.50 5.33
CA GLN A 49 14.09 -0.38 5.24
C GLN A 49 13.97 0.56 6.44
N GLY A 50 12.75 0.85 6.89
CA GLY A 50 12.48 1.75 8.00
C GLY A 50 12.52 1.11 9.38
N ALA A 51 12.75 -0.20 9.48
CA ALA A 51 12.78 -0.90 10.76
C ALA A 51 13.95 -0.44 11.64
N LYS A 52 13.70 -0.34 12.94
CA LYS A 52 14.69 0.19 13.89
C LYS A 52 15.54 -0.90 14.53
N SER A 53 15.20 -2.18 14.33
CA SER A 53 15.91 -3.29 14.94
C SER A 53 15.65 -4.59 14.18
N GLU A 54 16.49 -5.59 14.41
CA GLU A 54 16.28 -6.94 13.86
C GLU A 54 14.98 -7.57 14.38
N ARG A 55 14.61 -7.26 15.62
CA ARG A 55 13.35 -7.72 16.20
C ARG A 55 12.16 -7.18 15.41
N GLU A 56 12.20 -5.90 15.05
CA GLU A 56 11.15 -5.27 14.27
C GLU A 56 11.07 -5.89 12.86
N ILE A 57 12.22 -6.17 12.24
CA ILE A 57 12.27 -6.87 10.95
C ILE A 57 11.60 -8.25 11.06
N SER A 58 11.90 -9.01 12.11
CA SER A 58 11.28 -10.32 12.30
C SER A 58 9.77 -10.23 12.46
N ILE A 59 9.27 -9.23 13.16
CA ILE A 59 7.83 -9.01 13.33
C ILE A 59 7.19 -8.71 11.97
N ILE A 60 7.83 -7.88 11.14
CA ILE A 60 7.34 -7.54 9.81
C ILE A 60 7.29 -8.78 8.92
N GLU A 61 8.36 -9.59 8.93
CA GLU A 61 8.43 -10.82 8.15
C GLU A 61 7.31 -11.80 8.54
N ASP A 62 7.08 -11.98 9.85
CA ASP A 62 6.03 -12.86 10.36
C ASP A 62 4.64 -12.36 9.93
N MET A 63 4.41 -11.05 9.98
CA MET A 63 3.15 -10.46 9.57
C MET A 63 2.87 -10.73 8.08
N ILE A 64 3.88 -10.60 7.24
CA ILE A 64 3.74 -10.80 5.80
C ILE A 64 3.28 -12.23 5.47
N GLU A 65 3.76 -13.22 6.20
CA GLU A 65 3.32 -14.61 6.02
C GLU A 65 1.82 -14.80 6.29
N THR A 66 1.22 -13.91 7.09
CA THR A 66 -0.19 -13.96 7.44
C THR A 66 -1.08 -13.36 6.34
N PHE A 67 -0.56 -12.42 5.58
CA PHE A 67 -1.31 -11.67 4.59
C PHE A 67 -1.01 -12.13 3.17
N LYS A 68 -1.85 -11.71 2.23
CA LYS A 68 -1.66 -12.03 0.82
C LYS A 68 -0.58 -11.12 0.22
N PHE A 69 0.52 -11.72 -0.22
CA PHE A 69 1.57 -11.00 -0.91
C PHE A 69 1.16 -10.68 -2.35
N LEU A 70 1.44 -9.46 -2.80
CA LEU A 70 1.20 -9.03 -4.18
C LEU A 70 2.52 -8.72 -4.88
N ASP A 71 2.75 -9.36 -6.02
CA ASP A 71 3.86 -9.02 -6.90
C ASP A 71 3.34 -8.45 -8.24
N MET A 72 4.26 -7.96 -9.05
CA MET A 72 3.90 -7.35 -10.34
C MET A 72 3.56 -8.38 -11.43
N GLY A 73 3.68 -9.66 -11.12
CA GLY A 73 3.46 -10.72 -12.09
C GLY A 73 4.69 -10.96 -12.99
N PRO A 74 4.60 -11.91 -13.93
CA PRO A 74 5.71 -12.21 -14.83
C PRO A 74 5.93 -11.09 -15.84
N GLY A 75 7.18 -10.91 -16.26
CA GLY A 75 7.53 -9.92 -17.26
C GLY A 75 7.53 -8.49 -16.76
N ASN A 76 7.51 -7.56 -17.70
CA ASN A 76 7.70 -6.13 -17.41
C ASN A 76 6.42 -5.29 -17.46
N GLY A 77 5.28 -5.89 -17.81
CA GLY A 77 4.06 -5.13 -18.08
C GLY A 77 3.59 -4.23 -16.93
N GLY A 78 3.60 -4.75 -15.70
CA GLY A 78 3.21 -3.98 -14.53
C GLY A 78 4.19 -2.84 -14.22
N TRP A 79 5.47 -3.08 -14.42
CA TRP A 79 6.50 -2.07 -14.23
C TRP A 79 6.37 -0.93 -15.23
N VAL A 80 6.15 -1.25 -16.51
CA VAL A 80 5.91 -0.27 -17.56
C VAL A 80 4.67 0.57 -17.22
N GLU A 81 3.60 -0.07 -16.78
CA GLU A 81 2.36 0.61 -16.41
C GLU A 81 2.56 1.59 -15.26
N ALA A 82 3.29 1.19 -14.21
CA ALA A 82 3.59 2.06 -13.08
C ALA A 82 4.48 3.24 -13.50
N GLY A 83 5.47 2.99 -14.34
CA GLY A 83 6.34 4.05 -14.87
C GLY A 83 5.56 5.06 -15.71
N ARG A 84 4.66 4.59 -16.56
CA ARG A 84 3.81 5.47 -17.37
C ARG A 84 2.86 6.29 -16.51
N LEU A 85 2.28 5.68 -15.49
CA LEU A 85 1.41 6.39 -14.55
C LEU A 85 2.19 7.53 -13.86
N SER A 86 3.39 7.24 -13.38
CA SER A 86 4.26 8.26 -12.77
C SER A 86 4.60 9.39 -13.76
N HIS A 87 4.91 9.03 -15.00
CA HIS A 87 5.19 10.00 -16.06
C HIS A 87 3.99 10.92 -16.30
N ASP A 88 2.80 10.35 -16.41
CA ASP A 88 1.56 11.10 -16.67
C ASP A 88 1.20 12.00 -15.48
N MET A 89 1.41 11.52 -14.25
CA MET A 89 1.20 12.31 -13.04
C MET A 89 2.12 13.54 -13.00
N LYS A 90 3.41 13.35 -13.30
CA LYS A 90 4.36 14.46 -13.38
C LYS A 90 3.95 15.47 -14.43
N LYS A 91 3.50 14.99 -15.58
CA LYS A 91 3.05 15.84 -16.68
C LYS A 91 1.82 16.67 -16.27
N ALA A 92 0.97 16.11 -15.42
CA ALA A 92 -0.19 16.80 -14.87
C ALA A 92 0.16 17.72 -13.68
N GLY A 93 1.43 17.81 -13.31
CA GLY A 93 1.89 18.66 -12.20
C GLY A 93 1.68 18.08 -10.82
N ALA A 94 1.41 16.79 -10.71
CA ALA A 94 1.17 16.14 -9.42
C ALA A 94 2.46 15.59 -8.82
N ALA A 95 2.67 15.85 -7.53
CA ALA A 95 3.83 15.37 -6.78
C ALA A 95 3.51 13.99 -6.18
N VAL A 96 3.76 12.93 -6.95
CA VAL A 96 3.48 11.55 -6.53
C VAL A 96 4.75 10.73 -6.66
N HIS A 97 5.06 9.95 -5.63
CA HIS A 97 6.23 9.06 -5.64
C HIS A 97 5.98 7.84 -6.53
N LEU A 98 7.06 7.31 -7.12
CA LEU A 98 6.97 6.10 -7.93
C LEU A 98 6.40 4.92 -7.13
N ALA A 99 6.77 4.80 -5.86
CA ALA A 99 6.22 3.77 -4.98
C ALA A 99 4.70 3.82 -4.91
N ASP A 100 4.11 5.01 -4.86
CA ASP A 100 2.65 5.17 -4.83
C ASP A 100 2.03 4.70 -6.14
N CYS A 101 2.71 4.93 -7.26
CA CYS A 101 2.26 4.45 -8.57
C CYS A 101 2.29 2.92 -8.65
N LEU A 102 3.32 2.29 -8.07
CA LEU A 102 3.41 0.83 -7.98
C LEU A 102 2.25 0.26 -7.17
N ILE A 103 1.96 0.87 -6.03
CA ILE A 103 0.84 0.48 -5.17
C ILE A 103 -0.48 0.62 -5.93
N ALA A 104 -0.68 1.74 -6.62
CA ALA A 104 -1.90 2.00 -7.37
C ALA A 104 -2.13 0.98 -8.49
N VAL A 105 -1.10 0.62 -9.23
CA VAL A 105 -1.18 -0.40 -10.29
C VAL A 105 -1.55 -1.76 -9.70
N LEU A 106 -0.93 -2.16 -8.59
CA LEU A 106 -1.24 -3.42 -7.93
C LEU A 106 -2.67 -3.42 -7.36
N ALA A 107 -3.11 -2.29 -6.80
CA ALA A 107 -4.47 -2.15 -6.29
C ALA A 107 -5.49 -2.37 -7.40
N ARG A 108 -5.29 -1.73 -8.54
CA ARG A 108 -6.20 -1.88 -9.69
C ARG A 108 -6.22 -3.31 -10.22
N LYS A 109 -5.05 -3.92 -10.38
CA LYS A 109 -4.95 -5.28 -10.91
C LYS A 109 -5.58 -6.33 -10.00
N ASN A 110 -5.60 -6.09 -8.71
CA ASN A 110 -6.04 -7.06 -7.71
C ASN A 110 -7.38 -6.69 -7.05
N GLY A 111 -8.03 -5.64 -7.52
CA GLY A 111 -9.31 -5.21 -6.96
C GLY A 111 -9.21 -4.76 -5.51
N CYS A 112 -8.13 -4.10 -5.15
CA CYS A 112 -7.89 -3.64 -3.78
C CYS A 112 -8.23 -2.16 -3.63
N ARG A 113 -8.75 -1.82 -2.45
CA ARG A 113 -8.87 -0.45 -1.96
C ARG A 113 -7.59 -0.11 -1.22
N VAL A 114 -7.12 1.13 -1.32
CA VAL A 114 -5.90 1.58 -0.63
C VAL A 114 -6.25 2.43 0.59
N ILE A 115 -5.67 2.10 1.72
CA ILE A 115 -5.76 2.88 2.96
C ILE A 115 -4.45 3.65 3.11
N THR A 116 -4.52 4.97 3.16
CA THR A 116 -3.34 5.83 3.21
C THR A 116 -3.55 7.03 4.13
N ARG A 117 -2.46 7.63 4.61
CA ARG A 117 -2.47 8.93 5.29
C ARG A 117 -1.96 10.04 4.37
N ASP A 118 -1.47 9.68 3.20
CA ASP A 118 -0.89 10.63 2.25
C ASP A 118 -1.98 11.22 1.35
N ARG A 119 -2.24 12.51 1.50
CA ARG A 119 -3.21 13.24 0.69
C ARG A 119 -2.84 13.28 -0.80
N HIS A 120 -1.56 13.18 -1.11
CA HIS A 120 -1.09 13.15 -2.50
C HIS A 120 -1.62 11.91 -3.24
N PHE A 121 -1.96 10.85 -2.51
CA PHE A 121 -2.53 9.64 -3.11
C PHE A 121 -3.89 9.89 -3.77
N GLN A 122 -4.62 10.91 -3.34
CA GLN A 122 -5.91 11.27 -3.95
C GLN A 122 -5.76 11.65 -5.43
N ALA A 123 -4.63 12.23 -5.82
CA ALA A 123 -4.36 12.55 -7.22
C ALA A 123 -4.28 11.28 -8.08
N LEU A 124 -3.82 10.17 -7.52
CA LEU A 124 -3.76 8.88 -8.21
C LEU A 124 -5.13 8.21 -8.36
N LYS A 125 -6.04 8.47 -7.45
CA LYS A 125 -7.35 7.80 -7.40
C LYS A 125 -8.08 7.87 -8.73
N SER A 126 -8.14 9.05 -9.31
CA SER A 126 -8.83 9.31 -10.57
C SER A 126 -8.09 8.72 -11.77
N MET A 127 -6.78 8.99 -11.87
CA MET A 127 -5.98 8.58 -13.03
C MET A 127 -5.74 7.07 -13.06
N ALA A 128 -5.52 6.46 -11.92
CA ALA A 128 -5.30 5.02 -11.80
C ALA A 128 -6.61 4.22 -11.70
N LYS A 129 -7.75 4.88 -11.53
CA LYS A 129 -9.07 4.26 -11.39
C LYS A 129 -9.12 3.27 -10.23
N ILE A 130 -8.72 3.71 -9.07
CA ILE A 130 -8.73 2.93 -7.83
C ILE A 130 -9.56 3.62 -6.77
N GLU A 131 -9.97 2.85 -5.75
CA GLU A 131 -10.57 3.40 -4.55
C GLU A 131 -9.50 3.58 -3.48
N SER A 132 -9.54 4.70 -2.78
CA SER A 132 -8.66 4.94 -1.65
C SER A 132 -9.43 5.61 -0.52
N THR A 133 -9.00 5.31 0.70
CA THR A 133 -9.50 5.94 1.92
C THR A 133 -8.33 6.62 2.61
N THR A 134 -8.42 7.93 2.80
CA THR A 134 -7.41 8.70 3.54
C THR A 134 -7.84 8.81 4.99
N ILE A 135 -6.97 8.46 5.89
CA ILE A 135 -7.27 8.46 7.33
C ILE A 135 -6.38 9.42 8.11
#